data_0ddff5c79ddbe30e8983df51c3af7f71
#
_entry.id   0ddff5c79ddbe30e8983df51c3af7f71
#
_cell.length_a   1.000
_cell.length_b   1.000
_cell.length_c   1.000
_cell.angle_alpha   90.00
_cell.angle_beta   90.00
_cell.angle_gamma   90.00
#
_symmetry.space_group_name_H-M   'P 1'
#
loop_
_entity.id
_entity.type
_entity.pdbx_description
1 polymer ?
#
loop_
_entity_poly.entity_id
_entity_poly.type
_entity_poly.pdbx_seq_one_letter_code
_entity_poly.pdbx_strand_id
1 'polypeptide(L)'
;MTSPERTEHLVLPGVLTADQAAHTVRGILAVQREDGAIPWFRGHHLDPWDHTEAAMALDAAGEHAAAARAYEWLARHQNPDGSWYAAYADGDPHDVTDRGRETNFCAYLSVGVWHHYLSTGDDAFLDRMWPAVVASVEFVLALQQPGGEIGWKREPDGTPVNEALLTGSSSIHQALRCALAIADQREEPQPDWELATGSLAHAIRSHPERFLDKDRYSMDWYYPILGGALTGERAKSRMEADWDRFVVPGLGVRCVVPNNWVTGGESAELALSLWVLGESDRALEILQSIQHLRDPESGLYWTGYVFDDKAIWPRELTSWTAGSILLAVAALGGDEATCAVFSGDRLPVGLAPECCGAPAGGQ
;
A
#
# COMPACT_ATOMS: atom_id res chain seq x y z
N MET A 1 24.04 -4.84 14.28
CA MET A 1 23.23 -5.01 15.52
C MET A 1 22.37 -3.77 15.62
N THR A 2 21.08 -3.89 15.36
CA THR A 2 20.08 -2.84 15.54
C THR A 2 20.02 -2.45 17.01
N SER A 3 20.05 -1.15 17.32
CA SER A 3 19.88 -0.65 18.70
C SER A 3 18.48 -0.99 19.20
N PRO A 4 18.29 -1.52 20.41
CA PRO A 4 16.97 -1.91 20.93
C PRO A 4 15.93 -0.77 20.94
N GLU A 5 16.37 0.47 21.01
CA GLU A 5 15.51 1.65 21.00
C GLU A 5 14.82 1.92 19.64
N ARG A 6 15.35 1.35 18.54
CA ARG A 6 14.85 1.62 17.18
C ARG A 6 13.67 0.74 16.73
N THR A 7 13.31 -0.28 17.50
CA THR A 7 12.27 -1.25 17.11
C THR A 7 11.22 -1.48 18.21
N GLU A 8 11.16 -0.62 19.22
CA GLU A 8 10.17 -0.74 20.31
C GLU A 8 8.74 -0.66 19.76
N HIS A 9 8.49 0.16 18.74
CA HIS A 9 7.20 0.28 18.06
C HIS A 9 6.80 -0.96 17.25
N LEU A 10 7.71 -1.91 17.01
CA LEU A 10 7.40 -3.21 16.39
C LEU A 10 7.05 -4.30 17.40
N VAL A 11 6.95 -3.94 18.69
CA VAL A 11 6.56 -4.86 19.77
C VAL A 11 5.11 -4.59 20.15
N LEU A 12 4.24 -5.56 19.90
CA LEU A 12 2.82 -5.44 20.18
C LEU A 12 2.34 -6.68 20.95
N PRO A 13 1.86 -6.53 22.20
CA PRO A 13 1.44 -7.65 23.02
C PRO A 13 0.40 -8.53 22.34
N GLY A 14 0.64 -9.85 22.33
CA GLY A 14 -0.25 -10.83 21.67
C GLY A 14 -0.13 -10.90 20.15
N VAL A 15 0.73 -10.08 19.54
CA VAL A 15 1.02 -10.08 18.09
C VAL A 15 2.49 -10.42 17.84
N LEU A 16 3.42 -9.52 18.19
CA LEU A 16 4.85 -9.72 17.99
C LEU A 16 5.63 -9.35 19.25
N THR A 17 6.51 -10.25 19.67
CA THR A 17 7.61 -9.93 20.60
C THR A 17 8.77 -9.29 19.84
N ALA A 18 9.72 -8.66 20.55
CA ALA A 18 10.92 -8.08 19.94
C ALA A 18 11.71 -9.10 19.10
N ASP A 19 11.87 -10.31 19.60
CA ASP A 19 12.58 -11.39 18.88
C ASP A 19 11.82 -11.82 17.62
N GLN A 20 10.50 -11.89 17.68
CA GLN A 20 9.66 -12.23 16.54
C GLN A 20 9.69 -11.13 15.47
N ALA A 21 9.57 -9.86 15.86
CA ALA A 21 9.69 -8.71 14.95
C ALA A 21 11.05 -8.72 14.25
N ALA A 22 12.13 -8.82 15.01
CA ALA A 22 13.47 -8.91 14.45
C ALA A 22 13.66 -10.14 13.54
N HIS A 23 13.00 -11.25 13.82
CA HIS A 23 13.02 -12.45 12.96
C HIS A 23 12.27 -12.21 11.66
N THR A 24 11.11 -11.57 11.69
CA THR A 24 10.35 -11.21 10.48
C THR A 24 11.13 -10.25 9.59
N VAL A 25 11.75 -9.23 10.16
CA VAL A 25 12.65 -8.30 9.44
C VAL A 25 13.79 -9.05 8.75
N ARG A 26 14.47 -9.97 9.47
CA ARG A 26 15.52 -10.82 8.85
C ARG A 26 14.97 -11.69 7.74
N GLY A 27 13.73 -12.16 7.84
CA GLY A 27 13.05 -12.90 6.78
C GLY A 27 12.93 -12.08 5.49
N ILE A 28 12.47 -10.82 5.59
CA ILE A 28 12.37 -9.89 4.44
C ILE A 28 13.77 -9.59 3.87
N LEU A 29 14.75 -9.27 4.73
CA LEU A 29 16.14 -9.04 4.31
C LEU A 29 16.74 -10.26 3.60
N ALA A 30 16.38 -11.48 4.02
CA ALA A 30 16.84 -12.69 3.36
C ALA A 30 16.22 -12.91 1.97
N VAL A 31 15.03 -12.33 1.70
CA VAL A 31 14.40 -12.32 0.37
C VAL A 31 15.01 -11.24 -0.52
N GLN A 32 15.42 -10.09 0.05
CA GLN A 32 16.01 -9.00 -0.72
C GLN A 32 17.29 -9.44 -1.43
N ARG A 33 17.40 -9.08 -2.71
CA ARG A 33 18.58 -9.35 -3.55
C ARG A 33 19.65 -8.29 -3.33
N GLU A 34 20.87 -8.59 -3.80
CA GLU A 34 22.01 -7.65 -3.71
C GLU A 34 21.78 -6.35 -4.46
N ASP A 35 21.03 -6.40 -5.59
CA ASP A 35 20.66 -5.22 -6.38
C ASP A 35 19.55 -4.36 -5.75
N GLY A 36 18.95 -4.83 -4.65
CA GLY A 36 17.90 -4.13 -3.92
C GLY A 36 16.49 -4.67 -4.17
N ALA A 37 16.27 -5.49 -5.19
CA ALA A 37 14.97 -6.08 -5.49
C ALA A 37 14.43 -6.92 -4.32
N ILE A 38 13.14 -6.80 -4.04
CA ILE A 38 12.42 -7.61 -3.04
C ILE A 38 11.30 -8.36 -3.78
N PRO A 39 11.53 -9.61 -4.23
CA PRO A 39 10.48 -10.40 -4.86
C PRO A 39 9.44 -10.86 -3.83
N TRP A 40 8.29 -11.34 -4.33
CA TRP A 40 7.23 -11.98 -3.57
C TRP A 40 7.79 -13.02 -2.57
N PHE A 41 8.63 -13.90 -3.06
CA PHE A 41 9.59 -14.73 -2.32
C PHE A 41 10.70 -15.17 -3.28
N ARG A 42 11.78 -15.74 -2.77
CA ARG A 42 12.89 -16.20 -3.62
C ARG A 42 12.44 -17.16 -4.72
N GLY A 43 12.78 -16.84 -5.96
CA GLY A 43 12.42 -17.61 -7.15
C GLY A 43 11.05 -17.27 -7.72
N HIS A 44 10.35 -16.29 -7.17
CA HIS A 44 9.05 -15.84 -7.66
C HIS A 44 9.14 -14.42 -8.25
N HIS A 45 8.03 -13.88 -8.72
CA HIS A 45 7.99 -12.55 -9.33
C HIS A 45 8.22 -11.43 -8.30
N LEU A 46 8.56 -10.26 -8.84
CA LEU A 46 8.51 -8.98 -8.17
C LEU A 46 7.50 -8.11 -8.91
N ASP A 47 6.63 -7.45 -8.19
CA ASP A 47 5.81 -6.32 -8.64
C ASP A 47 6.16 -5.06 -7.84
N PRO A 48 5.92 -3.85 -8.40
CA PRO A 48 6.32 -2.60 -7.75
C PRO A 48 5.58 -2.29 -6.45
N TRP A 49 4.34 -2.74 -6.28
CA TRP A 49 3.57 -2.48 -5.07
C TRP A 49 4.13 -3.25 -3.88
N ASP A 50 4.12 -4.58 -3.96
CA ASP A 50 4.57 -5.46 -2.88
C ASP A 50 6.03 -5.20 -2.50
N HIS A 51 6.86 -4.93 -3.51
CA HIS A 51 8.23 -4.49 -3.34
C HIS A 51 8.34 -3.21 -2.50
N THR A 52 7.49 -2.21 -2.78
CA THR A 52 7.48 -0.92 -2.06
C THR A 52 7.00 -1.11 -0.63
N GLU A 53 5.94 -1.88 -0.38
CA GLU A 53 5.47 -2.15 0.98
C GLU A 53 6.49 -2.91 1.82
N ALA A 54 7.16 -3.90 1.25
CA ALA A 54 8.24 -4.59 1.93
C ALA A 54 9.41 -3.65 2.27
N ALA A 55 9.73 -2.69 1.38
CA ALA A 55 10.75 -1.66 1.64
C ALA A 55 10.32 -0.69 2.75
N MET A 56 9.05 -0.26 2.78
CA MET A 56 8.50 0.56 3.86
C MET A 56 8.60 -0.16 5.22
N ALA A 57 8.32 -1.46 5.26
CA ALA A 57 8.47 -2.26 6.47
C ALA A 57 9.94 -2.36 6.95
N LEU A 58 10.90 -2.39 6.02
CA LEU A 58 12.32 -2.31 6.35
C LEU A 58 12.69 -0.93 6.93
N ASP A 59 12.11 0.16 6.40
CA ASP A 59 12.27 1.50 6.97
C ASP A 59 11.73 1.58 8.40
N ALA A 60 10.51 1.11 8.63
CA ALA A 60 9.91 1.05 9.95
C ALA A 60 10.76 0.21 10.93
N ALA A 61 11.51 -0.77 10.44
CA ALA A 61 12.44 -1.56 11.23
C ALA A 61 13.83 -0.92 11.42
N GLY A 62 14.08 0.29 10.89
CA GLY A 62 15.35 0.98 10.94
C GLY A 62 16.41 0.43 9.96
N GLU A 63 16.02 -0.44 9.02
CA GLU A 63 16.89 -1.01 7.97
C GLU A 63 16.92 -0.09 6.73
N HIS A 64 17.10 1.23 6.95
CA HIS A 64 17.00 2.28 5.95
C HIS A 64 17.90 2.07 4.72
N ALA A 65 19.10 1.52 4.92
CA ALA A 65 19.98 1.23 3.80
C ALA A 65 19.46 0.12 2.88
N ALA A 66 18.70 -0.83 3.41
CA ALA A 66 18.04 -1.87 2.64
C ALA A 66 16.81 -1.31 1.90
N ALA A 67 16.02 -0.50 2.58
CA ALA A 67 14.89 0.20 1.97
C ALA A 67 15.34 1.14 0.83
N ALA A 68 16.35 1.96 1.05
CA ALA A 68 16.90 2.84 0.01
C ALA A 68 17.31 2.06 -1.25
N ARG A 69 18.00 0.91 -1.10
CA ARG A 69 18.36 0.08 -2.25
C ARG A 69 17.14 -0.44 -3.03
N ALA A 70 16.04 -0.72 -2.32
CA ALA A 70 14.80 -1.16 -2.96
C ALA A 70 14.19 -0.03 -3.82
N TYR A 71 14.05 1.18 -3.28
CA TYR A 71 13.55 2.32 -4.06
C TYR A 71 14.47 2.69 -5.23
N GLU A 72 15.80 2.64 -5.01
CA GLU A 72 16.78 2.87 -6.07
C GLU A 72 16.71 1.78 -7.16
N TRP A 73 16.31 0.54 -6.81
CA TRP A 73 16.04 -0.49 -7.80
C TRP A 73 14.89 -0.06 -8.73
N LEU A 74 13.78 0.42 -8.17
CA LEU A 74 12.66 0.96 -8.96
C LEU A 74 13.13 2.11 -9.87
N ALA A 75 13.86 3.10 -9.34
CA ALA A 75 14.35 4.22 -10.14
C ALA A 75 15.23 3.77 -11.32
N ARG A 76 16.08 2.75 -11.12
CA ARG A 76 16.93 2.20 -12.20
C ARG A 76 16.17 1.41 -13.26
N HIS A 77 15.00 0.85 -12.94
CA HIS A 77 14.23 -0.03 -13.83
C HIS A 77 12.94 0.61 -14.32
N GLN A 78 12.78 1.92 -14.11
CA GLN A 78 11.66 2.67 -14.63
C GLN A 78 11.69 2.71 -16.17
N ASN A 79 10.56 2.42 -16.80
CA ASN A 79 10.38 2.53 -18.22
C ASN A 79 10.48 4.00 -18.69
N PRO A 80 10.85 4.27 -19.97
CA PRO A 80 10.94 5.63 -20.49
C PRO A 80 9.64 6.44 -20.40
N ASP A 81 8.48 5.80 -20.27
CA ASP A 81 7.18 6.44 -20.10
C ASP A 81 6.80 6.68 -18.64
N GLY A 82 7.72 6.43 -17.69
CA GLY A 82 7.50 6.62 -16.26
C GLY A 82 6.88 5.44 -15.52
N SER A 83 6.50 4.38 -16.24
CA SER A 83 5.86 3.19 -15.67
C SER A 83 6.85 2.13 -15.21
N TRP A 84 6.32 1.08 -14.58
CA TRP A 84 6.94 -0.24 -14.43
C TRP A 84 6.02 -1.32 -15.01
N TYR A 85 6.60 -2.45 -15.37
CA TYR A 85 5.82 -3.63 -15.73
C TYR A 85 5.16 -4.23 -14.48
N ALA A 86 4.03 -4.90 -14.68
CA ALA A 86 3.26 -5.49 -13.60
C ALA A 86 4.00 -6.61 -12.87
N ALA A 87 4.86 -7.38 -13.58
CA ALA A 87 5.67 -8.39 -12.92
C ALA A 87 7.00 -8.64 -13.63
N TYR A 88 8.05 -8.79 -12.81
CA TYR A 88 9.42 -9.15 -13.21
C TYR A 88 9.76 -10.52 -12.65
N ALA A 89 10.50 -11.35 -13.40
CA ALA A 89 11.03 -12.59 -12.88
C ALA A 89 12.07 -12.34 -11.77
N ASP A 90 12.20 -13.27 -10.83
CA ASP A 90 13.31 -13.21 -9.88
C ASP A 90 14.63 -13.56 -10.60
N GLY A 91 15.59 -12.65 -10.55
CA GLY A 91 16.91 -12.82 -11.16
C GLY A 91 17.27 -11.68 -12.10
N ASP A 92 16.91 -11.78 -13.36
CA ASP A 92 17.20 -10.72 -14.34
C ASP A 92 16.02 -9.72 -14.43
N PRO A 93 16.25 -8.43 -14.11
CA PRO A 93 15.20 -7.41 -14.19
C PRO A 93 14.72 -7.13 -15.65
N HIS A 94 15.42 -7.65 -16.66
CA HIS A 94 14.97 -7.60 -18.04
C HIS A 94 14.04 -8.77 -18.40
N ASP A 95 13.96 -9.79 -17.56
CA ASP A 95 13.02 -10.90 -17.71
C ASP A 95 11.66 -10.51 -17.08
N VAL A 96 10.77 -9.99 -17.94
CA VAL A 96 9.46 -9.48 -17.58
C VAL A 96 8.41 -10.55 -17.82
N THR A 97 7.74 -10.99 -16.75
CA THR A 97 6.70 -12.04 -16.81
C THR A 97 5.31 -11.48 -17.14
N ASP A 98 5.03 -10.21 -16.74
CA ASP A 98 3.84 -9.47 -17.18
C ASP A 98 4.23 -8.05 -17.61
N ARG A 99 3.99 -7.74 -18.90
CA ARG A 99 4.31 -6.43 -19.50
C ARG A 99 3.16 -5.42 -19.40
N GLY A 100 2.06 -5.74 -18.76
CA GLY A 100 1.06 -4.76 -18.35
C GLY A 100 1.69 -3.69 -17.45
N ARG A 101 1.11 -2.50 -17.43
CA ARG A 101 1.61 -1.38 -16.60
C ARG A 101 0.45 -0.89 -15.77
N GLU A 102 0.36 -1.38 -14.53
CA GLU A 102 -0.72 -1.03 -13.61
C GLU A 102 -0.47 0.32 -12.97
N THR A 103 -1.47 1.19 -13.01
CA THR A 103 -1.33 2.57 -12.56
C THR A 103 -1.09 2.69 -11.05
N ASN A 104 -1.77 1.86 -10.25
CA ASN A 104 -1.57 1.83 -8.80
C ASN A 104 -0.17 1.32 -8.43
N PHE A 105 0.35 0.30 -9.12
CA PHE A 105 1.72 -0.18 -8.93
C PHE A 105 2.75 0.92 -9.22
N CYS A 106 2.54 1.65 -10.32
CA CYS A 106 3.41 2.75 -10.68
C CYS A 106 3.35 3.92 -9.69
N ALA A 107 2.15 4.29 -9.22
CA ALA A 107 1.96 5.39 -8.29
C ALA A 107 2.61 5.14 -6.92
N TYR A 108 2.64 3.89 -6.47
CA TYR A 108 2.95 3.53 -5.09
C TYR A 108 4.40 3.84 -4.68
N LEU A 109 5.32 4.02 -5.64
CA LEU A 109 6.67 4.55 -5.38
C LEU A 109 6.62 5.82 -4.53
N SER A 110 5.67 6.73 -4.79
CA SER A 110 5.57 8.00 -4.05
C SER A 110 5.28 7.79 -2.57
N VAL A 111 4.50 6.75 -2.22
CA VAL A 111 4.21 6.38 -0.82
C VAL A 111 5.49 5.94 -0.12
N GLY A 112 6.24 5.03 -0.76
CA GLY A 112 7.50 4.53 -0.21
C GLY A 112 8.57 5.60 -0.08
N VAL A 113 8.76 6.45 -1.09
CA VAL A 113 9.74 7.54 -1.06
C VAL A 113 9.42 8.54 0.05
N TRP A 114 8.16 8.91 0.22
CA TRP A 114 7.74 9.79 1.30
C TRP A 114 7.92 9.16 2.68
N HIS A 115 7.57 7.88 2.83
CA HIS A 115 7.79 7.12 4.06
C HIS A 115 9.29 7.07 4.43
N HIS A 116 10.16 6.77 3.46
CA HIS A 116 11.62 6.76 3.68
C HIS A 116 12.14 8.13 4.11
N TYR A 117 11.67 9.20 3.46
CA TYR A 117 12.04 10.56 3.84
C TYR A 117 11.62 10.89 5.27
N LEU A 118 10.39 10.56 5.66
CA LEU A 118 9.92 10.76 7.03
C LEU A 118 10.71 9.95 8.06
N SER A 119 11.19 8.77 7.68
CA SER A 119 11.99 7.88 8.55
C SER A 119 13.43 8.33 8.72
N THR A 120 13.99 9.05 7.73
CA THR A 120 15.43 9.33 7.65
C THR A 120 15.79 10.81 7.65
N GLY A 121 14.91 11.67 7.13
CA GLY A 121 15.22 13.07 6.85
C GLY A 121 16.27 13.26 5.77
N ASP A 122 16.51 12.28 4.89
CA ASP A 122 17.55 12.35 3.84
C ASP A 122 17.07 13.14 2.61
N ASP A 123 17.31 14.44 2.60
CA ASP A 123 17.02 15.33 1.45
C ASP A 123 17.75 14.86 0.17
N ALA A 124 18.97 14.34 0.30
CA ALA A 124 19.73 13.88 -0.86
C ALA A 124 19.11 12.63 -1.49
N PHE A 125 18.51 11.74 -0.70
CA PHE A 125 17.70 10.63 -1.23
C PHE A 125 16.45 11.15 -1.94
N LEU A 126 15.75 12.10 -1.33
CA LEU A 126 14.55 12.70 -1.93
C LEU A 126 14.87 13.34 -3.28
N ASP A 127 16.00 14.06 -3.37
CA ASP A 127 16.51 14.65 -4.62
C ASP A 127 16.79 13.60 -5.71
N ARG A 128 17.40 12.46 -5.33
CA ARG A 128 17.69 11.38 -6.26
C ARG A 128 16.44 10.69 -6.78
N MET A 129 15.40 10.55 -5.94
CA MET A 129 14.17 9.86 -6.29
C MET A 129 13.16 10.74 -7.02
N TRP A 130 13.27 12.05 -6.90
CA TRP A 130 12.32 13.00 -7.46
C TRP A 130 12.03 12.81 -8.97
N PRO A 131 13.02 12.64 -9.85
CA PRO A 131 12.75 12.40 -11.27
C PRO A 131 11.89 11.16 -11.52
N ALA A 132 12.09 10.10 -10.73
CA ALA A 132 11.31 8.88 -10.86
C ALA A 132 9.87 9.07 -10.35
N VAL A 133 9.69 9.83 -9.26
CA VAL A 133 8.37 10.21 -8.74
C VAL A 133 7.61 11.01 -9.77
N VAL A 134 8.22 12.06 -10.34
CA VAL A 134 7.59 12.90 -11.38
C VAL A 134 7.14 12.04 -12.57
N ALA A 135 8.03 11.23 -13.12
CA ALA A 135 7.71 10.42 -14.29
C ALA A 135 6.58 9.40 -14.00
N SER A 136 6.55 8.83 -12.79
CA SER A 136 5.48 7.89 -12.41
C SER A 136 4.12 8.58 -12.25
N VAL A 137 4.09 9.77 -11.65
CA VAL A 137 2.85 10.55 -11.53
C VAL A 137 2.34 10.97 -12.90
N GLU A 138 3.20 11.45 -13.79
CA GLU A 138 2.83 11.80 -15.16
C GLU A 138 2.23 10.61 -15.93
N PHE A 139 2.84 9.42 -15.79
CA PHE A 139 2.29 8.19 -16.38
C PHE A 139 0.88 7.91 -15.87
N VAL A 140 0.66 7.99 -14.55
CA VAL A 140 -0.63 7.73 -13.89
C VAL A 140 -1.68 8.75 -14.33
N LEU A 141 -1.34 10.03 -14.33
CA LEU A 141 -2.27 11.11 -14.69
C LEU A 141 -2.62 11.10 -16.19
N ALA A 142 -1.74 10.57 -17.06
CA ALA A 142 -2.07 10.36 -18.47
C ALA A 142 -3.22 9.35 -18.69
N LEU A 143 -3.60 8.57 -17.66
CA LEU A 143 -4.75 7.66 -17.69
C LEU A 143 -5.96 8.19 -16.89
N GLN A 144 -5.90 9.43 -16.37
CA GLN A 144 -7.05 10.01 -15.69
C GLN A 144 -8.16 10.35 -16.68
N GLN A 145 -9.37 9.92 -16.38
CA GLN A 145 -10.56 10.17 -17.18
C GLN A 145 -11.20 11.54 -16.83
N PRO A 146 -12.03 12.11 -17.71
CA PRO A 146 -12.70 13.39 -17.45
C PRO A 146 -13.56 13.40 -16.18
N GLY A 147 -13.96 12.24 -15.67
CA GLY A 147 -14.71 12.07 -14.44
C GLY A 147 -13.86 12.07 -13.18
N GLY A 148 -12.54 12.06 -13.29
CA GLY A 148 -11.59 12.03 -12.19
C GLY A 148 -11.06 10.64 -11.84
N GLU A 149 -11.75 9.57 -12.24
CA GLU A 149 -11.27 8.20 -12.09
C GLU A 149 -10.05 7.95 -12.97
N ILE A 150 -9.18 6.98 -12.59
CA ILE A 150 -7.96 6.66 -13.31
C ILE A 150 -8.07 5.24 -13.87
N GLY A 151 -7.81 5.08 -15.17
CA GLY A 151 -7.74 3.79 -15.82
C GLY A 151 -6.70 2.89 -15.14
N TRP A 152 -7.06 1.61 -14.89
CA TRP A 152 -6.27 0.78 -13.99
C TRP A 152 -4.95 0.27 -14.57
N LYS A 153 -4.80 0.26 -15.90
CA LYS A 153 -3.54 -0.14 -16.55
C LYS A 153 -3.40 0.37 -17.98
N ARG A 154 -2.19 0.20 -18.49
CA ARG A 154 -1.89 0.21 -19.92
C ARG A 154 -1.46 -1.19 -20.35
N GLU A 155 -2.03 -1.70 -21.43
CA GLU A 155 -1.70 -3.01 -22.00
C GLU A 155 -0.24 -3.06 -22.52
N PRO A 156 0.34 -4.26 -22.76
CA PRO A 156 1.71 -4.39 -23.27
C PRO A 156 1.97 -3.64 -24.56
N ASP A 157 0.97 -3.50 -25.42
CA ASP A 157 1.06 -2.76 -26.70
C ASP A 157 0.94 -1.24 -26.54
N GLY A 158 0.73 -0.75 -25.31
CA GLY A 158 0.56 0.66 -25.01
C GLY A 158 -0.88 1.14 -24.98
N THR A 159 -1.86 0.31 -25.31
CA THR A 159 -3.29 0.67 -25.27
C THR A 159 -3.74 0.95 -23.84
N PRO A 160 -4.35 2.14 -23.55
CA PRO A 160 -4.89 2.40 -22.23
C PRO A 160 -6.18 1.61 -22.00
N VAL A 161 -6.32 1.07 -20.79
CA VAL A 161 -7.56 0.48 -20.28
C VAL A 161 -8.27 1.56 -19.47
N ASN A 162 -9.46 1.98 -19.93
CA ASN A 162 -10.18 3.11 -19.33
C ASN A 162 -11.01 2.73 -18.10
N GLU A 163 -11.28 1.44 -17.90
CA GLU A 163 -11.95 0.97 -16.69
C GLU A 163 -11.09 1.28 -15.46
N ALA A 164 -11.72 1.72 -14.38
CA ALA A 164 -11.07 2.05 -13.13
C ALA A 164 -11.39 1.02 -12.05
N LEU A 165 -10.42 0.72 -11.19
CA LEU A 165 -10.59 -0.10 -9.99
C LEU A 165 -10.69 0.80 -8.76
N LEU A 166 -11.65 0.54 -7.88
CA LEU A 166 -11.82 1.33 -6.66
C LEU A 166 -10.62 1.20 -5.71
N THR A 167 -10.14 -0.02 -5.51
CA THR A 167 -8.91 -0.30 -4.74
C THR A 167 -7.72 0.44 -5.33
N GLY A 168 -7.44 0.24 -6.62
CA GLY A 168 -6.33 0.89 -7.32
C GLY A 168 -6.41 2.41 -7.27
N SER A 169 -7.58 2.98 -7.54
CA SER A 169 -7.82 4.43 -7.46
C SER A 169 -7.64 4.98 -6.04
N SER A 170 -7.98 4.19 -5.01
CA SER A 170 -7.80 4.58 -3.62
C SER A 170 -6.34 4.63 -3.21
N SER A 171 -5.52 3.65 -3.63
CA SER A 171 -4.08 3.68 -3.39
C SER A 171 -3.38 4.78 -4.21
N ILE A 172 -3.83 5.02 -5.46
CA ILE A 172 -3.33 6.16 -6.26
C ILE A 172 -3.64 7.49 -5.57
N HIS A 173 -4.82 7.64 -4.96
CA HIS A 173 -5.14 8.86 -4.20
C HIS A 173 -4.13 9.10 -3.06
N GLN A 174 -3.78 8.08 -2.29
CA GLN A 174 -2.74 8.18 -1.26
C GLN A 174 -1.37 8.53 -1.88
N ALA A 175 -1.00 7.86 -2.96
CA ALA A 175 0.27 8.06 -3.65
C ALA A 175 0.41 9.49 -4.21
N LEU A 176 -0.65 10.06 -4.79
CA LEU A 176 -0.65 11.44 -5.27
C LEU A 176 -0.50 12.44 -4.11
N ARG A 177 -1.13 12.18 -2.97
CA ARG A 177 -0.96 13.00 -1.77
C ARG A 177 0.47 12.96 -1.24
N CYS A 178 1.11 11.78 -1.25
CA CYS A 178 2.52 11.65 -0.90
C CYS A 178 3.42 12.37 -1.93
N ALA A 179 3.12 12.26 -3.23
CA ALA A 179 3.86 12.98 -4.28
C ALA A 179 3.74 14.51 -4.12
N LEU A 180 2.56 15.02 -3.76
CA LEU A 180 2.37 16.44 -3.43
C LEU A 180 3.17 16.85 -2.19
N ALA A 181 3.23 16.00 -1.15
CA ALA A 181 4.05 16.28 0.03
C ALA A 181 5.55 16.33 -0.31
N ILE A 182 6.02 15.46 -1.22
CA ILE A 182 7.39 15.51 -1.74
C ILE A 182 7.62 16.82 -2.52
N ALA A 183 6.67 17.21 -3.37
CA ALA A 183 6.75 18.46 -4.15
C ALA A 183 6.81 19.69 -3.23
N ASP A 184 5.98 19.71 -2.19
CA ASP A 184 5.97 20.78 -1.17
C ASP A 184 7.31 20.86 -0.42
N GLN A 185 7.87 19.71 -0.01
CA GLN A 185 9.18 19.65 0.65
C GLN A 185 10.30 20.17 -0.23
N ARG A 186 10.17 20.03 -1.55
CA ARG A 186 11.13 20.50 -2.54
C ARG A 186 10.88 21.94 -3.03
N GLU A 187 9.82 22.58 -2.55
CA GLU A 187 9.38 23.88 -3.03
C GLU A 187 9.11 23.91 -4.55
N GLU A 188 8.62 22.79 -5.11
CA GLU A 188 8.28 22.63 -6.53
C GLU A 188 6.76 22.43 -6.72
N PRO A 189 5.94 23.50 -6.72
CA PRO A 189 4.47 23.41 -6.79
C PRO A 189 3.97 22.63 -8.00
N GLN A 190 2.98 21.75 -7.79
CA GLN A 190 2.37 20.89 -8.81
C GLN A 190 0.86 21.11 -8.89
N PRO A 191 0.38 22.25 -9.42
CA PRO A 191 -1.06 22.58 -9.42
C PRO A 191 -1.92 21.58 -10.20
N ASP A 192 -1.39 20.98 -11.26
CA ASP A 192 -2.12 19.96 -12.04
C ASP A 192 -2.30 18.67 -11.22
N TRP A 193 -1.32 18.31 -10.39
CA TRP A 193 -1.44 17.16 -9.48
C TRP A 193 -2.46 17.42 -8.37
N GLU A 194 -2.53 18.65 -7.86
CA GLU A 194 -3.54 19.04 -6.87
C GLU A 194 -4.96 18.90 -7.43
N LEU A 195 -5.19 19.37 -8.65
CA LEU A 195 -6.47 19.24 -9.35
C LEU A 195 -6.81 17.78 -9.61
N ALA A 196 -5.84 16.99 -10.08
CA ALA A 196 -6.02 15.58 -10.37
C ALA A 196 -6.36 14.79 -9.11
N THR A 197 -5.63 15.04 -7.99
CA THR A 197 -5.86 14.41 -6.69
C THR A 197 -7.27 14.72 -6.17
N GLY A 198 -7.70 15.99 -6.23
CA GLY A 198 -9.04 16.39 -5.81
C GLY A 198 -10.14 15.79 -6.67
N SER A 199 -9.94 15.70 -7.99
CA SER A 199 -10.87 15.06 -8.92
C SER A 199 -11.02 13.57 -8.66
N LEU A 200 -9.91 12.86 -8.41
CA LEU A 200 -9.91 11.44 -8.05
C LEU A 200 -10.63 11.21 -6.71
N ALA A 201 -10.32 12.00 -5.69
CA ALA A 201 -10.99 11.94 -4.40
C ALA A 201 -12.52 12.15 -4.54
N HIS A 202 -12.92 13.08 -5.40
CA HIS A 202 -14.33 13.32 -5.68
C HIS A 202 -14.98 12.13 -6.37
N ALA A 203 -14.33 11.53 -7.37
CA ALA A 203 -14.83 10.33 -8.06
C ALA A 203 -15.03 9.18 -7.06
N ILE A 204 -14.06 8.89 -6.22
CA ILE A 204 -14.15 7.82 -5.19
C ILE A 204 -15.32 8.07 -4.22
N ARG A 205 -15.49 9.32 -3.77
CA ARG A 205 -16.51 9.67 -2.76
C ARG A 205 -17.94 9.70 -3.30
N SER A 206 -18.12 10.06 -4.57
CA SER A 206 -19.43 10.49 -5.08
C SER A 206 -19.90 9.72 -6.30
N HIS A 207 -19.04 8.95 -6.94
CA HIS A 207 -19.31 8.29 -8.22
C HIS A 207 -18.88 6.82 -8.23
N PRO A 208 -19.43 5.96 -7.32
CA PRO A 208 -19.08 4.55 -7.27
C PRO A 208 -19.36 3.81 -8.60
N GLU A 209 -20.32 4.29 -9.39
CA GLU A 209 -20.67 3.74 -10.70
C GLU A 209 -19.56 3.87 -11.76
N ARG A 210 -18.52 4.65 -11.51
CA ARG A 210 -17.36 4.81 -12.41
C ARG A 210 -16.32 3.73 -12.25
N PHE A 211 -16.44 2.92 -11.20
CA PHE A 211 -15.48 1.86 -10.90
C PHE A 211 -16.08 0.51 -11.25
N LEU A 212 -15.23 -0.40 -11.70
CA LEU A 212 -15.61 -1.80 -11.91
C LEU A 212 -16.18 -2.38 -10.62
N ASP A 213 -17.27 -3.13 -10.75
CA ASP A 213 -17.86 -3.84 -9.63
C ASP A 213 -16.93 -4.98 -9.18
N LYS A 214 -16.22 -4.74 -8.09
CA LYS A 214 -15.32 -5.67 -7.40
C LYS A 214 -15.71 -5.85 -5.93
N ASP A 215 -16.98 -5.62 -5.61
CA ASP A 215 -17.52 -5.67 -4.25
C ASP A 215 -17.27 -7.01 -3.50
N ARG A 216 -16.94 -8.06 -4.25
CA ARG A 216 -16.56 -9.36 -3.70
C ARG A 216 -15.18 -9.38 -3.05
N TYR A 217 -14.31 -8.43 -3.35
CA TYR A 217 -12.94 -8.36 -2.84
C TYR A 217 -12.87 -7.44 -1.64
N SER A 218 -12.22 -7.90 -0.55
CA SER A 218 -12.12 -7.12 0.68
C SER A 218 -11.37 -5.80 0.50
N MET A 219 -10.39 -5.75 -0.40
CA MET A 219 -9.65 -4.51 -0.70
C MET A 219 -10.58 -3.40 -1.21
N ASP A 220 -11.57 -3.71 -2.04
CA ASP A 220 -12.55 -2.71 -2.49
C ASP A 220 -13.36 -2.12 -1.32
N TRP A 221 -13.56 -2.89 -0.25
CA TRP A 221 -14.27 -2.45 0.94
C TRP A 221 -13.44 -1.49 1.80
N TYR A 222 -12.20 -1.81 2.15
CA TYR A 222 -11.43 -1.02 3.11
C TYR A 222 -10.45 0.00 2.48
N TYR A 223 -10.00 -0.19 1.22
CA TYR A 223 -9.01 0.68 0.60
C TYR A 223 -9.42 2.15 0.45
N PRO A 224 -10.69 2.50 0.20
CA PRO A 224 -11.12 3.90 0.20
C PRO A 224 -10.87 4.62 1.54
N ILE A 225 -10.81 3.87 2.64
CA ILE A 225 -10.47 4.35 3.97
C ILE A 225 -8.95 4.43 4.12
N LEU A 226 -8.25 3.33 3.84
CA LEU A 226 -6.80 3.24 3.92
C LEU A 226 -6.10 4.29 3.05
N GLY A 227 -6.54 4.48 1.81
CA GLY A 227 -6.04 5.50 0.89
C GLY A 227 -6.48 6.93 1.23
N GLY A 228 -7.21 7.14 2.32
CA GLY A 228 -7.61 8.46 2.82
C GLY A 228 -8.66 9.19 1.97
N ALA A 229 -9.29 8.50 1.01
CA ALA A 229 -10.35 9.09 0.20
C ALA A 229 -11.68 9.18 0.96
N LEU A 230 -12.00 8.21 1.82
CA LEU A 230 -13.15 8.24 2.74
C LEU A 230 -12.66 8.44 4.17
N THR A 231 -13.30 9.38 4.88
CA THR A 231 -12.99 9.73 6.27
C THR A 231 -14.26 9.94 7.09
N GLY A 232 -14.13 10.03 8.41
CA GLY A 232 -15.22 10.35 9.33
C GLY A 232 -16.37 9.33 9.30
N GLU A 233 -17.62 9.79 9.47
CA GLU A 233 -18.78 8.91 9.60
C GLU A 233 -19.05 8.07 8.34
N ARG A 234 -18.70 8.56 7.15
CA ARG A 234 -18.87 7.78 5.90
C ARG A 234 -17.93 6.59 5.87
N ALA A 235 -16.69 6.76 6.34
CA ALA A 235 -15.72 5.68 6.45
C ALA A 235 -16.16 4.64 7.48
N LYS A 236 -16.62 5.07 8.66
CA LYS A 236 -17.17 4.17 9.69
C LYS A 236 -18.37 3.38 9.19
N SER A 237 -19.34 4.07 8.55
CA SER A 237 -20.51 3.39 7.99
C SER A 237 -20.13 2.34 6.94
N ARG A 238 -19.12 2.63 6.09
CA ARG A 238 -18.62 1.67 5.13
C ARG A 238 -17.95 0.47 5.81
N MET A 239 -17.16 0.72 6.85
CA MET A 239 -16.50 -0.34 7.62
C MET A 239 -17.53 -1.29 8.25
N GLU A 240 -18.59 -0.76 8.85
CA GLU A 240 -19.62 -1.58 9.50
C GLU A 240 -20.52 -2.34 8.49
N ALA A 241 -20.76 -1.77 7.31
CA ALA A 241 -21.71 -2.34 6.35
C ALA A 241 -21.34 -3.76 5.86
N ASP A 242 -20.05 -4.05 5.71
CA ASP A 242 -19.57 -5.32 5.16
C ASP A 242 -18.71 -6.12 6.16
N TRP A 243 -18.67 -5.72 7.43
CA TRP A 243 -17.87 -6.37 8.46
C TRP A 243 -18.10 -7.88 8.53
N ASP A 244 -19.34 -8.31 8.74
CA ASP A 244 -19.70 -9.73 8.87
C ASP A 244 -19.51 -10.51 7.55
N ARG A 245 -19.46 -9.81 6.43
CA ARG A 245 -19.24 -10.41 5.10
C ARG A 245 -17.78 -10.83 4.92
N PHE A 246 -16.85 -10.01 5.38
CA PHE A 246 -15.42 -10.23 5.15
C PHE A 246 -14.68 -10.76 6.36
N VAL A 247 -15.00 -10.33 7.57
CA VAL A 247 -14.25 -10.73 8.76
C VAL A 247 -14.68 -12.11 9.23
N VAL A 248 -13.71 -12.97 9.45
CA VAL A 248 -13.89 -14.31 10.04
C VAL A 248 -13.30 -14.26 11.45
N PRO A 249 -14.15 -14.29 12.50
CA PRO A 249 -13.69 -14.14 13.88
C PRO A 249 -12.57 -15.12 14.25
N GLY A 250 -11.46 -14.59 14.77
CA GLY A 250 -10.30 -15.37 15.19
C GLY A 250 -9.43 -15.94 14.06
N LEU A 251 -9.71 -15.60 12.78
CA LEU A 251 -8.95 -16.10 11.63
C LEU A 251 -8.41 -14.99 10.71
N GLY A 252 -9.07 -13.82 10.65
CA GLY A 252 -8.68 -12.70 9.77
C GLY A 252 -9.76 -12.33 8.77
N VAL A 253 -9.36 -11.85 7.60
CA VAL A 253 -10.23 -11.30 6.56
C VAL A 253 -10.25 -12.22 5.35
N ARG A 254 -11.46 -12.47 4.80
CA ARG A 254 -11.59 -13.11 3.48
C ARG A 254 -11.02 -12.17 2.42
N CYS A 255 -10.10 -12.68 1.59
CA CYS A 255 -9.65 -11.93 0.41
C CYS A 255 -10.83 -11.68 -0.55
N VAL A 256 -11.63 -12.72 -0.81
CA VAL A 256 -12.75 -12.67 -1.75
C VAL A 256 -13.91 -13.55 -1.29
N VAL A 257 -15.12 -12.99 -1.25
CA VAL A 257 -16.33 -13.77 -0.94
C VAL A 257 -16.89 -14.44 -2.21
N PRO A 258 -17.46 -15.66 -2.11
CA PRO A 258 -17.78 -16.40 -0.87
C PRO A 258 -16.70 -17.38 -0.45
N ASN A 259 -15.45 -17.25 -0.87
CA ASN A 259 -14.40 -18.21 -0.61
C ASN A 259 -14.09 -18.30 0.89
N ASN A 260 -13.93 -19.52 1.38
CA ASN A 260 -13.57 -19.82 2.77
C ASN A 260 -12.05 -19.74 2.98
N TRP A 261 -11.47 -18.61 2.59
CA TRP A 261 -10.05 -18.32 2.56
C TRP A 261 -9.78 -16.94 3.14
N VAL A 262 -8.97 -16.89 4.21
CA VAL A 262 -8.48 -15.68 4.85
C VAL A 262 -7.01 -15.46 4.50
N THR A 263 -6.60 -14.19 4.40
CA THR A 263 -5.25 -13.82 3.97
C THR A 263 -4.59 -12.87 4.98
N GLY A 264 -3.27 -12.97 5.09
CA GLY A 264 -2.50 -12.21 6.06
C GLY A 264 -2.32 -10.74 5.65
N GLY A 265 -2.01 -10.48 4.37
CA GLY A 265 -1.79 -9.13 3.85
C GLY A 265 -3.04 -8.27 3.98
N GLU A 266 -4.16 -8.70 3.40
CA GLU A 266 -5.43 -7.98 3.47
C GLU A 266 -5.94 -7.82 4.92
N SER A 267 -5.63 -8.78 5.81
CA SER A 267 -5.94 -8.63 7.23
C SER A 267 -5.11 -7.52 7.88
N ALA A 268 -3.83 -7.40 7.54
CA ALA A 268 -2.97 -6.35 8.04
C ALA A 268 -3.38 -4.96 7.51
N GLU A 269 -3.73 -4.85 6.24
CA GLU A 269 -4.24 -3.62 5.65
C GLU A 269 -5.61 -3.20 6.24
N LEU A 270 -6.49 -4.18 6.53
CA LEU A 270 -7.71 -3.89 7.29
C LEU A 270 -7.38 -3.37 8.69
N ALA A 271 -6.39 -3.94 9.38
CA ALA A 271 -5.97 -3.44 10.69
C ALA A 271 -5.44 -2.00 10.61
N LEU A 272 -4.68 -1.65 9.56
CA LEU A 272 -4.31 -0.25 9.28
C LEU A 272 -5.53 0.65 9.06
N SER A 273 -6.53 0.18 8.29
CA SER A 273 -7.77 0.91 8.05
C SER A 273 -8.57 1.18 9.33
N LEU A 274 -8.63 0.19 10.23
CA LEU A 274 -9.25 0.32 11.55
C LEU A 274 -8.48 1.30 12.44
N TRP A 275 -7.14 1.22 12.42
CA TRP A 275 -6.29 2.18 13.13
C TRP A 275 -6.54 3.62 12.66
N VAL A 276 -6.65 3.85 11.34
CA VAL A 276 -7.00 5.15 10.75
C VAL A 276 -8.36 5.65 11.25
N LEU A 277 -9.31 4.76 11.48
CA LEU A 277 -10.63 5.09 12.04
C LEU A 277 -10.62 5.34 13.55
N GLY A 278 -9.48 5.14 14.23
CA GLY A 278 -9.33 5.22 15.69
C GLY A 278 -9.81 3.98 16.43
N GLU A 279 -9.99 2.85 15.74
CA GLU A 279 -10.48 1.58 16.26
C GLU A 279 -9.34 0.61 16.58
N SER A 280 -8.36 1.08 17.37
CA SER A 280 -7.11 0.36 17.65
C SER A 280 -7.33 -1.01 18.30
N ASP A 281 -8.36 -1.17 19.15
CA ASP A 281 -8.67 -2.46 19.77
C ASP A 281 -9.07 -3.51 18.73
N ARG A 282 -9.94 -3.14 17.78
CA ARG A 282 -10.32 -4.02 16.65
C ARG A 282 -9.15 -4.32 15.72
N ALA A 283 -8.30 -3.32 15.44
CA ALA A 283 -7.07 -3.51 14.68
C ALA A 283 -6.15 -4.54 15.34
N LEU A 284 -5.99 -4.44 16.66
CA LEU A 284 -5.21 -5.41 17.45
C LEU A 284 -5.81 -6.82 17.37
N GLU A 285 -7.13 -6.97 17.49
CA GLU A 285 -7.82 -8.26 17.38
C GLU A 285 -7.60 -8.91 16.00
N ILE A 286 -7.65 -8.12 14.91
CA ILE A 286 -7.36 -8.63 13.57
C ILE A 286 -5.91 -9.12 13.48
N LEU A 287 -4.92 -8.33 13.94
CA LEU A 287 -3.52 -8.74 13.91
C LEU A 287 -3.25 -9.98 14.77
N GLN A 288 -3.91 -10.12 15.92
CA GLN A 288 -3.81 -11.32 16.77
C GLN A 288 -4.38 -12.55 16.04
N SER A 289 -5.49 -12.39 15.33
CA SER A 289 -6.18 -13.48 14.64
C SER A 289 -5.35 -14.15 13.55
N ILE A 290 -4.42 -13.42 12.92
CA ILE A 290 -3.58 -13.92 11.83
C ILE A 290 -2.21 -14.47 12.25
N GLN A 291 -1.91 -14.52 13.57
CA GLN A 291 -0.60 -15.03 14.02
C GLN A 291 -0.39 -16.52 13.75
N HIS A 292 -1.46 -17.27 13.47
CA HIS A 292 -1.37 -18.66 13.01
C HIS A 292 -0.75 -18.80 11.61
N LEU A 293 -0.65 -17.71 10.85
CA LEU A 293 0.03 -17.67 9.55
C LEU A 293 1.54 -17.48 9.67
N ARG A 294 2.05 -17.15 10.85
CA ARG A 294 3.50 -16.93 11.03
C ARG A 294 4.27 -18.24 10.97
N ASP A 295 5.26 -18.28 10.09
CA ASP A 295 6.20 -19.40 10.02
C ASP A 295 7.33 -19.22 11.06
N PRO A 296 7.49 -20.16 12.00
CA PRO A 296 8.51 -20.02 13.05
C PRO A 296 9.94 -20.23 12.56
N GLU A 297 10.15 -20.82 11.38
CA GLU A 297 11.49 -21.09 10.84
C GLU A 297 12.06 -19.88 10.10
N SER A 298 11.27 -19.24 9.24
CA SER A 298 11.70 -18.09 8.45
C SER A 298 11.38 -16.74 9.11
N GLY A 299 10.38 -16.70 9.99
CA GLY A 299 9.80 -15.48 10.54
C GLY A 299 8.84 -14.77 9.59
N LEU A 300 8.72 -15.21 8.34
CA LEU A 300 7.76 -14.70 7.38
C LEU A 300 6.34 -15.24 7.67
N TYR A 301 5.39 -14.84 6.84
CA TYR A 301 4.00 -15.24 6.97
C TYR A 301 3.51 -15.92 5.70
N TRP A 302 2.73 -16.99 5.89
CA TRP A 302 1.99 -17.62 4.80
C TRP A 302 0.95 -16.65 4.25
N THR A 303 0.71 -16.71 2.94
CA THR A 303 -0.27 -15.85 2.26
C THR A 303 -1.65 -15.97 2.88
N GLY A 304 -2.13 -17.21 3.15
CA GLY A 304 -3.46 -17.38 3.69
C GLY A 304 -3.79 -18.79 4.18
N TYR A 305 -5.03 -18.93 4.64
CA TYR A 305 -5.57 -20.13 5.26
C TYR A 305 -6.97 -20.42 4.77
N VAL A 306 -7.18 -21.63 4.22
CA VAL A 306 -8.51 -22.14 3.88
C VAL A 306 -9.10 -22.80 5.12
N PHE A 307 -10.10 -22.16 5.72
CA PHE A 307 -10.55 -22.54 7.06
C PHE A 307 -11.45 -23.81 7.07
N ASP A 308 -12.17 -24.12 5.99
CA ASP A 308 -12.92 -25.37 5.87
C ASP A 308 -11.99 -26.58 5.80
N ASP A 309 -10.90 -26.46 5.05
CA ASP A 309 -9.90 -27.51 4.86
C ASP A 309 -8.86 -27.54 5.99
N LYS A 310 -8.86 -26.53 6.85
CA LYS A 310 -7.85 -26.29 7.90
C LYS A 310 -6.42 -26.36 7.35
N ALA A 311 -6.19 -25.72 6.21
CA ALA A 311 -4.94 -25.80 5.46
C ALA A 311 -4.39 -24.44 5.09
N ILE A 312 -3.08 -24.28 5.19
CA ILE A 312 -2.33 -23.16 4.60
C ILE A 312 -2.41 -23.27 3.08
N TRP A 313 -2.87 -22.18 2.43
CA TRP A 313 -2.93 -22.07 0.98
C TRP A 313 -2.96 -20.59 0.54
N PRO A 314 -2.21 -20.20 -0.55
CA PRO A 314 -1.12 -21.02 -1.11
C PRO A 314 0.04 -21.20 -0.10
N ARG A 315 0.92 -22.15 -0.36
CA ARG A 315 2.09 -22.38 0.51
C ARG A 315 3.24 -21.46 0.09
N GLU A 316 3.01 -20.18 0.25
CA GLU A 316 3.90 -19.08 -0.13
C GLU A 316 4.17 -18.21 1.09
N LEU A 317 5.44 -18.01 1.41
CA LEU A 317 5.93 -17.16 2.50
C LEU A 317 6.36 -15.83 1.89
N THR A 318 5.45 -14.86 1.85
CA THR A 318 5.65 -13.65 1.06
C THR A 318 6.26 -12.50 1.84
N SER A 319 7.12 -11.74 1.16
CA SER A 319 7.68 -10.49 1.67
C SER A 319 6.59 -9.43 1.90
N TRP A 320 5.59 -9.37 1.02
CA TRP A 320 4.44 -8.48 1.14
C TRP A 320 3.61 -8.75 2.40
N THR A 321 3.16 -9.98 2.63
CA THR A 321 2.37 -10.30 3.84
C THR A 321 3.15 -9.96 5.12
N ALA A 322 4.45 -10.28 5.15
CA ALA A 322 5.28 -9.91 6.28
C ALA A 322 5.46 -8.39 6.42
N GLY A 323 5.61 -7.69 5.30
CA GLY A 323 5.73 -6.23 5.23
C GLY A 323 4.48 -5.53 5.74
N SER A 324 3.30 -5.88 5.21
CA SER A 324 2.01 -5.31 5.62
C SER A 324 1.74 -5.50 7.11
N ILE A 325 2.09 -6.68 7.67
CA ILE A 325 1.95 -6.95 9.12
C ILE A 325 2.89 -6.05 9.92
N LEU A 326 4.15 -5.90 9.52
CA LEU A 326 5.09 -5.01 10.21
C LEU A 326 4.63 -3.55 10.16
N LEU A 327 4.09 -3.07 9.04
CA LEU A 327 3.54 -1.72 8.90
C LEU A 327 2.32 -1.51 9.82
N ALA A 328 1.41 -2.49 9.89
CA ALA A 328 0.27 -2.42 10.79
C ALA A 328 0.69 -2.41 12.28
N VAL A 329 1.69 -3.22 12.63
CA VAL A 329 2.28 -3.23 13.98
C VAL A 329 2.98 -1.90 14.27
N ALA A 330 3.76 -1.35 13.32
CA ALA A 330 4.43 -0.06 13.45
C ALA A 330 3.44 1.08 13.69
N ALA A 331 2.34 1.13 12.93
CA ALA A 331 1.29 2.13 13.11
C ALA A 331 0.65 2.05 14.52
N LEU A 332 0.28 0.84 14.97
CA LEU A 332 -0.27 0.65 16.31
C LEU A 332 0.76 0.93 17.41
N GLY A 333 2.03 0.68 17.15
CA GLY A 333 3.15 0.97 18.04
C GLY A 333 3.61 2.42 18.04
N GLY A 334 3.04 3.26 17.17
CA GLY A 334 3.30 4.70 17.14
C GLY A 334 4.54 5.12 16.34
N ASP A 335 4.99 4.33 15.36
CA ASP A 335 6.03 4.76 14.44
C ASP A 335 5.61 6.03 13.68
N GLU A 336 6.36 7.11 13.85
CA GLU A 336 5.95 8.43 13.35
C GLU A 336 5.81 8.48 11.82
N ALA A 337 6.71 7.86 11.09
CA ALA A 337 6.68 7.85 9.63
C ALA A 337 5.50 7.05 9.08
N THR A 338 5.30 5.84 9.59
CA THR A 338 4.17 4.98 9.23
C THR A 338 2.84 5.63 9.59
N CYS A 339 2.74 6.19 10.81
CA CYS A 339 1.55 6.91 11.25
C CYS A 339 1.24 8.11 10.33
N ALA A 340 2.23 8.91 9.97
CA ALA A 340 2.03 10.10 9.14
C ALA A 340 1.54 9.75 7.72
N VAL A 341 2.06 8.65 7.14
CA VAL A 341 1.66 8.19 5.80
C VAL A 341 0.23 7.65 5.80
N PHE A 342 -0.12 6.77 6.75
CA PHE A 342 -1.42 6.10 6.72
C PHE A 342 -2.55 6.92 7.34
N SER A 343 -2.32 7.74 8.37
CA SER A 343 -3.34 8.69 8.84
C SER A 343 -3.65 9.75 7.78
N GLY A 344 -2.64 10.14 7.03
CA GLY A 344 -2.75 11.16 6.01
C GLY A 344 -3.09 12.57 6.53
N ASP A 345 -3.10 12.79 7.84
CA ASP A 345 -3.54 14.06 8.46
C ASP A 345 -2.70 15.26 8.03
N ARG A 346 -1.44 15.02 7.66
CA ARG A 346 -0.50 16.05 7.20
C ARG A 346 -0.24 16.04 5.70
N LEU A 347 -0.89 15.11 4.97
CA LEU A 347 -0.74 15.06 3.51
C LEU A 347 -1.66 16.09 2.84
N PRO A 348 -1.23 16.72 1.74
CA PRO A 348 -2.08 17.59 0.93
C PRO A 348 -3.36 16.86 0.48
N VAL A 349 -4.48 17.58 0.40
CA VAL A 349 -5.78 16.97 0.07
C VAL A 349 -6.18 17.11 -1.39
N GLY A 350 -5.39 17.89 -2.16
CA GLY A 350 -5.74 18.29 -3.52
C GLY A 350 -6.83 19.37 -3.57
N LEU A 351 -7.13 19.83 -4.77
CA LEU A 351 -8.14 20.87 -5.01
C LEU A 351 -9.46 20.24 -5.46
N ALA A 352 -10.54 20.52 -4.72
CA ALA A 352 -11.86 20.01 -5.09
C ALA A 352 -12.34 20.60 -6.43
N PRO A 353 -12.93 19.79 -7.34
CA PRO A 353 -13.48 20.32 -8.58
C PRO A 353 -14.68 21.26 -8.32
N GLU A 354 -14.76 22.37 -9.07
CA GLU A 354 -15.81 23.39 -8.90
C GLU A 354 -17.21 22.90 -9.25
N CYS A 355 -17.34 21.82 -10.02
CA CYS A 355 -18.61 21.36 -10.63
C CYS A 355 -19.61 20.71 -9.67
N CYS A 356 -19.24 20.48 -8.41
CA CYS A 356 -20.11 19.88 -7.40
C CYS A 356 -20.36 20.89 -6.25
N GLY A 357 -20.85 22.06 -6.59
CA GLY A 357 -21.32 23.01 -5.58
C GLY A 357 -22.28 22.33 -4.61
N ALA A 358 -22.05 22.47 -3.30
CA ALA A 358 -23.03 22.13 -2.30
C ALA A 358 -24.40 22.75 -2.69
N PRO A 359 -25.52 22.07 -2.48
CA PRO A 359 -26.83 22.71 -2.72
C PRO A 359 -26.85 24.01 -1.94
N ALA A 360 -27.07 25.11 -2.64
CA ALA A 360 -27.22 26.43 -2.03
C ALA A 360 -28.17 26.31 -0.86
N GLY A 361 -27.65 26.51 0.36
CA GLY A 361 -28.44 26.46 1.57
C GLY A 361 -29.65 27.40 1.41
N GLY A 362 -30.83 26.82 1.39
CA GLY A 362 -32.09 27.56 1.49
C GLY A 362 -32.08 28.32 2.82
N GLN A 363 -32.36 29.60 2.73
CA GLN A 363 -32.63 30.51 3.84
C GLN A 363 -33.80 30.02 4.69
#